data_3ceb6fbcafa92a8ac2378c9fc5722827
#
_entry.id   3ceb6fbcafa92a8ac2378c9fc5722827
#
_cell.length_a   1.000
_cell.length_b   1.000
_cell.length_c   1.000
_cell.angle_alpha   90.00
_cell.angle_beta   90.00
_cell.angle_gamma   90.00
#
_symmetry.space_group_name_H-M   'P 1'
#
loop_
_entity.id
_entity.type
_entity.pdbx_description
1 polymer ?
#
loop_
_entity_poly.entity_id
_entity_poly.type
_entity_poly.pdbx_seq_one_letter_code
_entity_poly.pdbx_strand_id
1 'polypeptide(L)'
;MNELTANMKTEEAIKEKIKESRFESINGKDLMEMDLPPLHYTIRTILPHGFFILAGGAKVGKSWLAEQISYAVASGGQIWGYQAIQSEVLYLGLEDTVTRLQSRFEMLEAYEGMENIHFVLKANSITSGVEEDIRDYLTLHPNIKLVVIDTLQHIRGNEFVKNIYAGDVEFTNILRQISMEFDLTILALTHTNKGKHDDDISKISGSEGMAGGTDGNWVLTKSKRTDTRANLTISNRDTEAFEFALEFDKESCRWNKLTRDESVVNEKERFLHAIVNFVKAEEAHHWEGTATELLTILQAREPILVSYSAAVFSKSLKAAQDSLREIYGVSYMSAFHNKKKWITLDYIEVK
;
A
#
# COMPACT_ATOMS: atom_id res chain seq x y z
N MET A 1 32.32 54.72 -7.01
CA MET A 1 32.74 53.55 -6.15
C MET A 1 31.62 53.07 -5.20
N ASN A 2 30.53 53.85 -4.98
CA ASN A 2 29.47 53.46 -4.02
C ASN A 2 28.31 52.63 -4.60
N GLU A 3 28.03 52.69 -5.90
CA GLU A 3 26.91 51.91 -6.49
C GLU A 3 27.26 50.46 -6.78
N LEU A 4 28.51 50.17 -7.17
CA LEU A 4 28.97 48.79 -7.40
C LEU A 4 29.01 47.98 -6.09
N THR A 5 29.40 48.63 -4.96
CA THR A 5 29.41 47.95 -3.64
C THR A 5 28.03 47.75 -3.05
N ALA A 6 27.04 48.59 -3.40
CA ALA A 6 25.66 48.41 -3.01
C ALA A 6 24.99 47.26 -3.77
N ASN A 7 25.23 47.16 -5.08
CA ASN A 7 24.74 46.05 -5.90
C ASN A 7 25.32 44.68 -5.50
N MET A 8 26.61 44.61 -5.20
CA MET A 8 27.25 43.36 -4.71
C MET A 8 26.68 42.89 -3.38
N LYS A 9 26.42 43.83 -2.42
CA LYS A 9 25.77 43.48 -1.14
C LYS A 9 24.32 43.04 -1.31
N THR A 10 23.63 43.56 -2.32
CA THR A 10 22.26 43.17 -2.62
C THR A 10 22.22 41.78 -3.29
N GLU A 11 23.17 41.47 -4.17
CA GLU A 11 23.32 40.15 -4.78
C GLU A 11 23.76 39.07 -3.77
N GLU A 12 24.68 39.40 -2.85
CA GLU A 12 25.06 38.49 -1.76
C GLU A 12 23.88 38.24 -0.80
N ALA A 13 23.13 39.29 -0.42
CA ALA A 13 21.96 39.15 0.42
C ALA A 13 20.80 38.39 -0.27
N ILE A 14 20.70 38.50 -1.61
CA ILE A 14 19.72 37.68 -2.39
C ILE A 14 20.21 36.23 -2.47
N LYS A 15 21.53 35.98 -2.65
CA LYS A 15 22.11 34.64 -2.65
C LYS A 15 22.03 33.98 -1.27
N GLU A 16 22.20 34.73 -0.17
CA GLU A 16 21.98 34.25 1.18
C GLU A 16 20.50 33.95 1.46
N LYS A 17 19.56 34.79 1.02
CA LYS A 17 18.12 34.51 1.11
C LYS A 17 17.68 33.31 0.25
N ILE A 18 18.34 33.07 -0.88
CA ILE A 18 18.09 31.88 -1.71
C ILE A 18 18.67 30.63 -1.02
N LYS A 19 19.75 30.73 -0.24
CA LYS A 19 20.31 29.66 0.58
C LYS A 19 19.42 29.31 1.80
N GLU A 20 18.56 30.22 2.23
CA GLU A 20 17.54 30.00 3.26
C GLU A 20 16.18 29.57 2.66
N SER A 21 16.14 29.09 1.42
CA SER A 21 14.94 28.47 0.87
C SER A 21 14.56 27.28 1.77
N ARG A 22 13.40 27.38 2.42
CA ARG A 22 12.83 26.28 3.21
C ARG A 22 12.35 25.12 2.35
N PHE A 23 12.51 25.21 1.04
CA PHE A 23 12.18 24.15 0.11
C PHE A 23 13.41 23.26 -0.11
N GLU A 24 13.31 22.01 0.28
CA GLU A 24 14.21 20.98 -0.21
C GLU A 24 13.80 20.66 -1.64
N SER A 25 14.64 20.99 -2.59
CA SER A 25 14.37 20.75 -4.01
C SER A 25 15.42 19.82 -4.60
N ILE A 26 14.95 18.90 -5.43
CA ILE A 26 15.79 18.04 -6.25
C ILE A 26 15.47 18.34 -7.72
N ASN A 27 16.48 18.50 -8.56
CA ASN A 27 16.23 18.67 -9.98
C ASN A 27 15.89 17.34 -10.65
N GLY A 28 15.16 17.40 -11.77
CA GLY A 28 14.65 16.20 -12.44
C GLY A 28 15.73 15.25 -12.93
N LYS A 29 16.94 15.74 -13.26
CA LYS A 29 18.05 14.89 -13.69
C LYS A 29 18.59 14.09 -12.51
N ASP A 30 18.87 14.75 -11.38
CA ASP A 30 19.38 14.10 -10.18
C ASP A 30 18.37 13.07 -9.64
N LEU A 31 17.07 13.40 -9.66
CA LEU A 31 16.00 12.45 -9.30
C LEU A 31 16.03 11.18 -10.15
N MET A 32 16.27 11.32 -11.46
CA MET A 32 16.29 10.17 -12.37
C MET A 32 17.58 9.34 -12.26
N GLU A 33 18.64 9.91 -11.74
CA GLU A 33 19.94 9.25 -11.50
C GLU A 33 20.03 8.62 -10.09
N MET A 34 19.07 8.91 -9.20
CA MET A 34 19.01 8.29 -7.88
C MET A 34 18.69 6.80 -7.96
N ASP A 35 19.44 6.01 -7.21
CA ASP A 35 19.10 4.61 -6.92
C ASP A 35 18.17 4.56 -5.69
N LEU A 36 16.88 4.65 -5.94
CA LEU A 36 15.86 4.62 -4.89
C LEU A 36 15.37 3.20 -4.67
N PRO A 37 15.15 2.80 -3.40
CA PRO A 37 14.61 1.48 -3.10
C PRO A 37 13.24 1.28 -3.79
N PRO A 38 12.86 0.03 -4.08
CA PRO A 38 11.53 -0.27 -4.57
C PRO A 38 10.47 0.07 -3.53
N LEU A 39 9.21 0.12 -3.97
CA LEU A 39 8.08 0.30 -3.08
C LEU A 39 8.01 -0.87 -2.09
N HIS A 40 7.95 -0.58 -0.80
CA HIS A 40 7.75 -1.59 0.23
C HIS A 40 6.28 -2.00 0.32
N TYR A 41 6.03 -3.24 0.71
CA TYR A 41 4.70 -3.82 0.81
C TYR A 41 4.52 -4.55 2.13
N THR A 42 3.37 -4.39 2.74
CA THR A 42 2.89 -5.24 3.84
C THR A 42 2.29 -6.54 3.28
N ILE A 43 1.49 -6.43 2.21
CA ILE A 43 1.06 -7.59 1.43
C ILE A 43 1.44 -7.31 -0.03
N ARG A 44 2.27 -8.16 -0.60
CA ARG A 44 2.78 -7.98 -1.96
C ARG A 44 1.65 -7.68 -2.93
N THR A 45 1.87 -6.72 -3.79
CA THR A 45 0.95 -6.33 -4.87
C THR A 45 -0.26 -5.51 -4.42
N ILE A 46 -0.92 -5.84 -3.30
CA ILE A 46 -2.23 -5.26 -2.95
C ILE A 46 -2.17 -4.23 -1.83
N LEU A 47 -1.16 -4.29 -0.94
CA LEU A 47 -1.06 -3.37 0.20
C LEU A 47 0.38 -2.86 0.34
N PRO A 48 0.75 -1.78 -0.37
CA PRO A 48 2.04 -1.10 -0.17
C PRO A 48 2.08 -0.37 1.17
N HIS A 49 3.27 0.09 1.60
CA HIS A 49 3.38 0.99 2.73
C HIS A 49 2.67 2.32 2.42
N GLY A 50 2.07 2.93 3.44
CA GLY A 50 1.26 4.13 3.32
C GLY A 50 0.05 4.11 4.24
N PHE A 51 -0.82 5.11 4.10
CA PHE A 51 -2.06 5.19 4.86
C PHE A 51 -3.27 4.77 4.03
N PHE A 52 -4.01 3.77 4.51
CA PHE A 52 -5.16 3.16 3.84
C PHE A 52 -6.41 3.18 4.72
N ILE A 53 -7.56 3.33 4.08
CA ILE A 53 -8.86 3.19 4.72
C ILE A 53 -9.52 1.88 4.26
N LEU A 54 -10.04 1.10 5.23
CA LEU A 54 -10.96 0.00 4.98
C LEU A 54 -12.37 0.44 5.40
N ALA A 55 -13.17 0.82 4.41
CA ALA A 55 -14.54 1.29 4.60
C ALA A 55 -15.57 0.18 4.34
N GLY A 56 -16.72 0.31 4.97
CA GLY A 56 -17.86 -0.58 4.73
C GLY A 56 -18.99 -0.37 5.72
N GLY A 57 -20.17 -0.85 5.39
CA GLY A 57 -21.35 -0.74 6.24
C GLY A 57 -21.14 -1.36 7.63
N ALA A 58 -21.99 -0.96 8.59
CA ALA A 58 -21.93 -1.58 9.91
C ALA A 58 -22.20 -3.09 9.82
N LYS A 59 -21.40 -3.90 10.53
CA LYS A 59 -21.51 -5.37 10.58
C LYS A 59 -21.30 -6.07 9.23
N VAL A 60 -20.60 -5.45 8.29
CA VAL A 60 -20.27 -6.07 6.99
C VAL A 60 -19.13 -7.10 7.12
N GLY A 61 -18.33 -7.05 8.19
CA GLY A 61 -17.22 -7.96 8.44
C GLY A 61 -15.83 -7.34 8.25
N LYS A 62 -15.70 -5.99 8.37
CA LYS A 62 -14.41 -5.28 8.27
C LYS A 62 -13.40 -5.74 9.31
N SER A 63 -13.80 -5.84 10.59
CA SER A 63 -12.90 -6.28 11.67
C SER A 63 -12.36 -7.68 11.42
N TRP A 64 -13.20 -8.63 10.96
CA TRP A 64 -12.75 -9.96 10.56
C TRP A 64 -11.70 -9.91 9.43
N LEU A 65 -11.90 -9.01 8.46
CA LEU A 65 -10.92 -8.83 7.38
C LEU A 65 -9.61 -8.23 7.90
N ALA A 66 -9.68 -7.24 8.78
CA ALA A 66 -8.51 -6.61 9.38
C ALA A 66 -7.74 -7.59 10.28
N GLU A 67 -8.42 -8.41 11.06
CA GLU A 67 -7.85 -9.48 11.88
C GLU A 67 -7.18 -10.56 11.03
N GLN A 68 -7.83 -10.97 9.92
CA GLN A 68 -7.25 -11.91 8.94
C GLN A 68 -5.99 -11.35 8.28
N ILE A 69 -5.98 -10.07 7.90
CA ILE A 69 -4.80 -9.36 7.36
C ILE A 69 -3.69 -9.33 8.42
N SER A 70 -4.03 -8.92 9.65
CA SER A 70 -3.07 -8.84 10.76
C SER A 70 -2.41 -10.19 11.04
N TYR A 71 -3.18 -11.25 11.05
CA TYR A 71 -2.66 -12.60 11.23
C TYR A 71 -1.76 -13.05 10.07
N ALA A 72 -2.17 -12.77 8.82
CA ALA A 72 -1.34 -13.10 7.66
C ALA A 72 0.02 -12.38 7.70
N VAL A 73 0.04 -11.11 8.15
CA VAL A 73 1.28 -10.34 8.29
C VAL A 73 2.13 -10.86 9.46
N ALA A 74 1.53 -11.10 10.61
CA ALA A 74 2.24 -11.57 11.80
C ALA A 74 2.89 -12.96 11.60
N SER A 75 2.21 -13.85 10.87
CA SER A 75 2.68 -15.21 10.58
C SER A 75 3.53 -15.31 9.31
N GLY A 76 3.57 -14.26 8.46
CA GLY A 76 4.18 -14.35 7.13
C GLY A 76 3.42 -15.26 6.17
N GLY A 77 2.11 -15.40 6.38
CA GLY A 77 1.22 -16.22 5.58
C GLY A 77 0.76 -15.57 4.28
N GLN A 78 -0.33 -16.07 3.72
CA GLN A 78 -0.93 -15.53 2.50
C GLN A 78 -2.38 -15.12 2.73
N ILE A 79 -2.83 -14.11 2.00
CA ILE A 79 -4.23 -13.77 1.88
C ILE A 79 -4.62 -13.73 0.39
N TRP A 80 -5.61 -14.54 -0.01
CA TRP A 80 -6.11 -14.63 -1.39
C TRP A 80 -5.03 -14.94 -2.44
N GLY A 81 -3.96 -15.65 -2.06
CA GLY A 81 -2.81 -15.96 -2.92
C GLY A 81 -1.73 -14.88 -2.96
N TYR A 82 -1.91 -13.77 -2.25
CA TYR A 82 -0.89 -12.73 -2.11
C TYR A 82 -0.07 -12.95 -0.84
N GLN A 83 1.26 -12.92 -0.98
CA GLN A 83 2.20 -13.12 0.11
C GLN A 83 2.25 -11.92 1.04
N ALA A 84 2.00 -12.12 2.33
CA ALA A 84 2.27 -11.12 3.35
C ALA A 84 3.75 -11.13 3.74
N ILE A 85 4.33 -9.97 3.95
CA ILE A 85 5.70 -9.83 4.46
C ILE A 85 5.62 -9.92 5.98
N GLN A 86 6.29 -10.91 6.55
CA GLN A 86 6.27 -11.13 7.99
C GLN A 86 6.84 -9.93 8.75
N SER A 87 6.05 -9.41 9.67
CA SER A 87 6.45 -8.30 10.54
C SER A 87 5.57 -8.25 11.80
N GLU A 88 5.95 -7.40 12.77
CA GLU A 88 5.07 -7.12 13.89
C GLU A 88 3.89 -6.22 13.47
N VAL A 89 2.77 -6.36 14.17
CA VAL A 89 1.51 -5.65 13.94
C VAL A 89 1.08 -4.94 15.21
N LEU A 90 0.75 -3.65 15.13
CA LEU A 90 0.07 -2.92 16.19
C LEU A 90 -1.43 -2.85 15.86
N TYR A 91 -2.26 -3.50 16.65
CA TYR A 91 -3.72 -3.55 16.45
C TYR A 91 -4.45 -2.75 17.53
N LEU A 92 -4.98 -1.58 17.16
CA LEU A 92 -5.82 -0.76 18.03
C LEU A 92 -7.29 -1.22 17.88
N GLY A 93 -7.70 -2.19 18.71
CA GLY A 93 -9.06 -2.73 18.74
C GLY A 93 -9.95 -1.96 19.72
N LEU A 94 -10.30 -0.71 19.37
CA LEU A 94 -10.91 0.25 20.29
C LEU A 94 -12.41 0.02 20.55
N GLU A 95 -13.04 -0.84 19.75
CA GLU A 95 -14.43 -1.31 19.96
C GLU A 95 -14.51 -2.69 20.61
N ASP A 96 -13.35 -3.32 20.86
CA ASP A 96 -13.30 -4.69 21.28
C ASP A 96 -12.95 -4.87 22.78
N THR A 97 -13.20 -6.08 23.25
CA THR A 97 -12.76 -6.55 24.57
C THR A 97 -11.71 -7.64 24.39
N VAL A 98 -10.85 -7.85 25.40
CA VAL A 98 -9.85 -8.94 25.42
C VAL A 98 -10.51 -10.28 25.04
N THR A 99 -11.63 -10.61 25.70
CA THR A 99 -12.35 -11.87 25.46
C THR A 99 -12.85 -12.01 24.02
N ARG A 100 -13.33 -10.90 23.42
CA ARG A 100 -13.81 -10.95 22.04
C ARG A 100 -12.66 -11.12 21.05
N LEU A 101 -11.56 -10.41 21.22
CA LEU A 101 -10.36 -10.58 20.39
C LEU A 101 -9.83 -12.01 20.49
N GLN A 102 -9.67 -12.53 21.71
CA GLN A 102 -9.22 -13.91 21.93
C GLN A 102 -10.11 -14.89 21.15
N SER A 103 -11.44 -14.82 21.36
CA SER A 103 -12.39 -15.71 20.69
C SER A 103 -12.33 -15.61 19.16
N ARG A 104 -12.11 -14.40 18.61
CA ARG A 104 -12.00 -14.21 17.15
C ARG A 104 -10.73 -14.82 16.59
N PHE A 105 -9.58 -14.64 17.24
CA PHE A 105 -8.34 -15.24 16.78
C PHE A 105 -8.32 -16.77 16.97
N GLU A 106 -9.03 -17.30 17.99
CA GLU A 106 -9.29 -18.74 18.11
C GLU A 106 -10.13 -19.27 16.93
N MET A 107 -11.21 -18.55 16.52
CA MET A 107 -12.02 -18.92 15.36
C MET A 107 -11.23 -18.83 14.04
N LEU A 108 -10.28 -17.92 13.94
CA LEU A 108 -9.35 -17.83 12.81
C LEU A 108 -8.27 -18.93 12.83
N GLU A 109 -8.24 -19.79 13.84
CA GLU A 109 -7.16 -20.77 14.06
C GLU A 109 -5.77 -20.11 14.01
N ALA A 110 -5.67 -18.94 14.62
CA ALA A 110 -4.46 -18.13 14.63
C ALA A 110 -3.62 -18.51 15.85
N TYR A 111 -2.61 -19.33 15.66
CA TYR A 111 -1.73 -19.80 16.74
C TYR A 111 -0.28 -19.38 16.51
N GLU A 112 0.24 -19.57 15.32
CA GLU A 112 1.62 -19.23 14.96
C GLU A 112 1.75 -17.74 14.64
N GLY A 113 2.78 -17.08 15.17
CA GLY A 113 3.04 -15.65 14.90
C GLY A 113 2.17 -14.71 15.72
N MET A 114 1.35 -15.18 16.66
CA MET A 114 0.53 -14.31 17.51
C MET A 114 1.38 -13.43 18.46
N GLU A 115 2.59 -13.82 18.77
CA GLU A 115 3.58 -13.02 19.51
C GLU A 115 3.97 -11.74 18.76
N ASN A 116 3.74 -11.68 17.45
CA ASN A 116 4.00 -10.52 16.62
C ASN A 116 2.81 -9.54 16.54
N ILE A 117 1.68 -9.80 17.25
CA ILE A 117 0.53 -8.90 17.29
C ILE A 117 0.41 -8.23 18.66
N HIS A 118 0.53 -6.92 18.67
CA HIS A 118 0.40 -6.08 19.86
C HIS A 118 -1.00 -5.46 19.89
N PHE A 119 -1.80 -5.78 20.90
CA PHE A 119 -3.18 -5.28 21.02
C PHE A 119 -3.27 -4.07 21.95
N VAL A 120 -3.91 -3.01 21.47
CA VAL A 120 -4.26 -1.81 22.26
C VAL A 120 -5.78 -1.67 22.25
N LEU A 121 -6.41 -1.68 23.43
CA LEU A 121 -7.86 -1.63 23.58
C LEU A 121 -8.39 -0.26 24.02
N LYS A 122 -7.50 0.66 24.37
CA LYS A 122 -7.83 2.03 24.74
C LYS A 122 -6.76 2.96 24.20
N ALA A 123 -7.18 3.98 23.50
CA ALA A 123 -6.31 5.04 23.01
C ALA A 123 -6.95 6.40 23.27
N ASN A 124 -6.12 7.43 23.34
CA ASN A 124 -6.54 8.81 23.34
C ASN A 124 -7.08 9.21 21.95
N SER A 125 -7.70 10.40 21.86
CA SER A 125 -7.99 10.98 20.54
C SER A 125 -6.74 11.67 19.96
N ILE A 126 -6.81 12.02 18.67
CA ILE A 126 -5.72 12.75 17.99
C ILE A 126 -5.39 14.08 18.69
N THR A 127 -6.41 14.74 19.22
CA THR A 127 -6.27 16.01 20.00
C THR A 127 -5.81 15.79 21.44
N SER A 128 -5.67 14.55 21.88
CA SER A 128 -5.32 14.18 23.24
C SER A 128 -4.07 13.30 23.33
N GLY A 129 -3.27 13.24 22.25
CA GLY A 129 -1.92 12.65 22.27
C GLY A 129 -1.79 11.27 21.67
N VAL A 130 -2.80 10.72 20.95
CA VAL A 130 -2.64 9.40 20.31
C VAL A 130 -1.56 9.39 19.23
N GLU A 131 -1.27 10.54 18.61
CA GLU A 131 -0.19 10.65 17.63
C GLU A 131 1.16 10.36 18.29
N GLU A 132 1.43 11.01 19.40
CA GLU A 132 2.65 10.82 20.20
C GLU A 132 2.73 9.39 20.75
N ASP A 133 1.61 8.86 21.27
CA ASP A 133 1.54 7.48 21.77
C ASP A 133 1.92 6.46 20.70
N ILE A 134 1.44 6.64 19.45
CA ILE A 134 1.76 5.76 18.32
C ILE A 134 3.24 5.91 17.93
N ARG A 135 3.77 7.14 17.81
CA ARG A 135 5.17 7.39 17.44
C ARG A 135 6.14 6.80 18.45
N ASP A 136 5.86 6.99 19.74
CA ASP A 136 6.67 6.45 20.83
C ASP A 136 6.67 4.92 20.80
N TYR A 137 5.49 4.32 20.58
CA TYR A 137 5.37 2.87 20.48
C TYR A 137 6.12 2.29 19.29
N LEU A 138 6.01 2.91 18.12
CA LEU A 138 6.72 2.49 16.90
C LEU A 138 8.24 2.67 17.03
N THR A 139 8.69 3.69 17.75
CA THR A 139 10.11 3.90 18.04
C THR A 139 10.68 2.77 18.92
N LEU A 140 9.92 2.27 19.88
CA LEU A 140 10.28 1.14 20.73
C LEU A 140 10.17 -0.21 20.03
N HIS A 141 9.32 -0.31 18.98
CA HIS A 141 9.03 -1.54 18.23
C HIS A 141 9.27 -1.34 16.74
N PRO A 142 10.52 -1.22 16.25
CA PRO A 142 10.83 -0.87 14.86
C PRO A 142 10.46 -1.96 13.84
N ASN A 143 10.18 -3.17 14.31
CA ASN A 143 9.73 -4.29 13.47
C ASN A 143 8.25 -4.21 13.09
N ILE A 144 7.47 -3.30 13.69
CA ILE A 144 6.08 -3.07 13.31
C ILE A 144 6.04 -2.45 11.92
N LYS A 145 5.37 -3.15 10.98
CA LYS A 145 5.15 -2.67 9.61
C LYS A 145 3.67 -2.62 9.22
N LEU A 146 2.79 -2.99 10.15
CA LEU A 146 1.35 -2.80 10.02
C LEU A 146 0.77 -2.21 11.30
N VAL A 147 0.06 -1.10 11.17
CA VAL A 147 -0.78 -0.53 12.23
C VAL A 147 -2.24 -0.65 11.78
N VAL A 148 -3.07 -1.33 12.55
CA VAL A 148 -4.52 -1.42 12.31
C VAL A 148 -5.25 -0.56 13.33
N ILE A 149 -6.23 0.22 12.87
CA ILE A 149 -7.05 1.10 13.74
C ILE A 149 -8.52 0.73 13.54
N ASP A 150 -9.11 0.02 14.50
CA ASP A 150 -10.52 -0.40 14.50
C ASP A 150 -11.29 0.22 15.70
N THR A 151 -11.96 1.36 15.54
CA THR A 151 -12.22 2.12 14.33
C THR A 151 -11.67 3.55 14.40
N LEU A 152 -11.53 4.16 13.23
CA LEU A 152 -11.03 5.53 13.07
C LEU A 152 -11.81 6.56 13.91
N GLN A 153 -13.12 6.37 14.09
CA GLN A 153 -13.97 7.27 14.86
C GLN A 153 -13.50 7.43 16.31
N HIS A 154 -12.91 6.40 16.91
CA HIS A 154 -12.47 6.43 18.31
C HIS A 154 -11.27 7.34 18.54
N ILE A 155 -10.38 7.46 17.56
CA ILE A 155 -9.19 8.32 17.69
C ILE A 155 -9.38 9.70 17.08
N ARG A 156 -10.43 9.91 16.25
CA ARG A 156 -10.66 11.19 15.57
C ARG A 156 -10.96 12.35 16.52
N GLY A 157 -11.61 12.10 17.66
CA GLY A 157 -12.06 13.13 18.60
C GLY A 157 -13.27 13.95 18.10
N ASN A 158 -13.90 14.67 19.04
CA ASN A 158 -15.12 15.46 18.75
C ASN A 158 -14.83 16.90 18.34
N GLU A 159 -13.58 17.35 18.36
CA GLU A 159 -13.23 18.76 18.19
C GLU A 159 -13.23 19.25 16.74
N PHE A 160 -13.14 18.33 15.78
CA PHE A 160 -13.20 18.64 14.34
C PHE A 160 -14.60 18.98 13.82
N VAL A 161 -15.59 19.12 14.70
CA VAL A 161 -17.02 19.34 14.32
C VAL A 161 -17.25 20.70 13.64
N LYS A 162 -16.42 21.71 13.89
CA LYS A 162 -16.62 23.06 13.34
C LYS A 162 -16.28 23.19 11.85
N ASN A 163 -15.30 22.44 11.37
CA ASN A 163 -14.94 22.34 9.95
C ASN A 163 -14.52 20.89 9.63
N ILE A 164 -15.51 20.10 9.29
CA ILE A 164 -15.34 18.66 9.06
C ILE A 164 -14.28 18.38 7.98
N TYR A 165 -14.30 19.12 6.88
CA TYR A 165 -13.37 18.92 5.77
C TYR A 165 -11.92 19.21 6.18
N ALA A 166 -11.65 20.36 6.80
CA ALA A 166 -10.30 20.72 7.23
C ALA A 166 -9.78 19.74 8.31
N GLY A 167 -10.65 19.33 9.23
CA GLY A 167 -10.31 18.36 10.26
C GLY A 167 -10.00 16.97 9.68
N ASP A 168 -10.74 16.51 8.66
CA ASP A 168 -10.46 15.26 7.97
C ASP A 168 -9.12 15.29 7.23
N VAL A 169 -8.82 16.40 6.55
CA VAL A 169 -7.53 16.57 5.86
C VAL A 169 -6.37 16.58 6.86
N GLU A 170 -6.48 17.32 7.95
CA GLU A 170 -5.45 17.36 8.99
C GLU A 170 -5.22 15.99 9.61
N PHE A 171 -6.28 15.30 9.98
CA PHE A 171 -6.26 13.98 10.57
C PHE A 171 -5.61 12.93 9.64
N THR A 172 -6.00 12.92 8.37
CA THR A 172 -5.41 12.00 7.38
C THR A 172 -3.95 12.31 7.11
N ASN A 173 -3.55 13.60 7.11
CA ASN A 173 -2.15 14.00 6.96
C ASN A 173 -1.27 13.50 8.11
N ILE A 174 -1.76 13.55 9.36
CA ILE A 174 -1.02 13.04 10.53
C ILE A 174 -0.74 11.54 10.36
N LEU A 175 -1.77 10.73 10.08
CA LEU A 175 -1.60 9.28 9.92
C LEU A 175 -0.70 8.94 8.72
N ARG A 176 -0.84 9.70 7.62
CA ARG A 176 0.03 9.54 6.45
C ARG A 176 1.48 9.90 6.77
N GLN A 177 1.74 10.95 7.55
CA GLN A 177 3.09 11.31 7.97
C GLN A 177 3.72 10.21 8.82
N ILE A 178 2.98 9.64 9.78
CA ILE A 178 3.46 8.48 10.57
C ILE A 178 3.82 7.31 9.65
N SER A 179 2.96 6.96 8.68
CA SER A 179 3.25 5.84 7.77
C SER A 179 4.50 6.07 6.92
N MET A 180 4.76 7.30 6.50
CA MET A 180 5.96 7.66 5.74
C MET A 180 7.22 7.67 6.60
N GLU A 181 7.13 8.23 7.82
CA GLU A 181 8.26 8.35 8.75
C GLU A 181 8.79 6.98 9.20
N PHE A 182 7.90 6.05 9.50
CA PHE A 182 8.27 4.72 9.98
C PHE A 182 8.33 3.66 8.87
N ASP A 183 8.08 4.05 7.63
CA ASP A 183 8.02 3.15 6.46
C ASP A 183 7.18 1.90 6.77
N LEU A 184 5.88 2.12 6.94
CA LEU A 184 4.90 1.09 7.32
C LEU A 184 3.52 1.36 6.70
N THR A 185 2.62 0.40 6.84
CA THR A 185 1.21 0.53 6.48
C THR A 185 0.38 0.90 7.71
N ILE A 186 -0.49 1.91 7.59
CA ILE A 186 -1.61 2.14 8.49
C ILE A 186 -2.89 1.75 7.76
N LEU A 187 -3.65 0.79 8.30
CA LEU A 187 -4.96 0.37 7.80
C LEU A 187 -6.04 0.76 8.81
N ALA A 188 -6.80 1.81 8.51
CA ALA A 188 -7.80 2.34 9.42
C ALA A 188 -9.22 1.99 8.96
N LEU A 189 -10.01 1.42 9.86
CA LEU A 189 -11.39 1.01 9.58
C LEU A 189 -12.35 2.18 9.80
N THR A 190 -13.28 2.35 8.86
CA THR A 190 -14.35 3.36 8.97
C THR A 190 -15.68 2.84 8.42
N HIS A 191 -16.74 3.58 8.69
CA HIS A 191 -18.05 3.27 8.13
C HIS A 191 -18.27 3.94 6.77
N THR A 192 -19.24 3.44 6.00
CA THR A 192 -19.72 4.09 4.79
C THR A 192 -20.98 4.91 5.11
N ASN A 193 -21.16 6.00 4.36
CA ASN A 193 -22.39 6.81 4.38
C ASN A 193 -23.58 6.02 3.79
N LYS A 194 -24.80 6.35 4.23
CA LYS A 194 -26.04 5.70 3.75
C LYS A 194 -26.58 6.30 2.44
N GLY A 195 -25.90 7.25 1.82
CA GLY A 195 -26.32 7.88 0.57
C GLY A 195 -26.29 6.91 -0.62
N LYS A 196 -27.06 7.24 -1.68
CA LYS A 196 -26.88 6.63 -3.00
C LYS A 196 -25.71 7.33 -3.66
N HIS A 197 -24.64 6.61 -3.91
CA HIS A 197 -23.44 7.09 -4.59
C HIS A 197 -23.20 6.18 -5.80
N ASP A 198 -22.73 6.77 -6.89
CA ASP A 198 -22.48 6.05 -8.15
C ASP A 198 -21.20 5.22 -8.11
N ASP A 199 -20.30 5.52 -7.14
CA ASP A 199 -19.01 4.85 -6.94
C ASP A 199 -18.86 4.42 -5.47
N ASP A 200 -18.21 3.26 -5.24
CA ASP A 200 -17.98 2.70 -3.92
C ASP A 200 -17.08 3.59 -3.04
N ILE A 201 -16.08 4.25 -3.62
CA ILE A 201 -15.14 5.11 -2.89
C ILE A 201 -15.87 6.35 -2.34
N SER A 202 -16.81 6.90 -3.09
CA SER A 202 -17.61 8.06 -2.67
C SER A 202 -18.55 7.76 -1.47
N LYS A 203 -18.71 6.48 -1.11
CA LYS A 203 -19.47 6.03 0.06
C LYS A 203 -18.70 6.14 1.37
N ILE A 204 -17.39 6.40 1.36
CA ILE A 204 -16.57 6.49 2.57
C ILE A 204 -17.13 7.58 3.49
N SER A 205 -17.33 7.24 4.76
CA SER A 205 -17.87 8.19 5.75
C SER A 205 -16.81 9.22 6.11
N GLY A 206 -17.19 10.48 6.03
CA GLY A 206 -16.32 11.65 6.19
C GLY A 206 -16.53 12.63 5.03
N SER A 207 -15.67 13.61 4.93
CA SER A 207 -15.62 14.49 3.77
C SER A 207 -14.81 13.85 2.63
N GLU A 208 -14.88 14.43 1.43
CA GLU A 208 -13.98 14.07 0.32
C GLU A 208 -12.50 14.20 0.71
N GLY A 209 -12.21 15.05 1.71
CA GLY A 209 -10.87 15.19 2.29
C GLY A 209 -10.33 13.93 2.95
N MET A 210 -11.20 13.09 3.53
CA MET A 210 -10.78 11.83 4.15
C MET A 210 -10.32 10.81 3.09
N ALA A 211 -11.15 10.55 2.08
CA ALA A 211 -10.79 9.59 1.02
C ALA A 211 -9.62 10.09 0.14
N GLY A 212 -9.56 11.40 -0.11
CA GLY A 212 -8.50 12.02 -0.91
C GLY A 212 -7.15 12.14 -0.19
N GLY A 213 -7.14 12.14 1.14
CA GLY A 213 -5.91 12.24 1.97
C GLY A 213 -5.14 10.93 2.11
N THR A 214 -5.70 9.79 1.67
CA THR A 214 -5.11 8.46 1.80
C THR A 214 -4.25 8.07 0.60
N ASP A 215 -3.39 7.07 0.77
CA ASP A 215 -2.64 6.42 -0.32
C ASP A 215 -3.45 5.32 -0.99
N GLY A 216 -4.56 4.90 -0.38
CA GLY A 216 -5.53 4.01 -1.00
C GLY A 216 -6.77 3.78 -0.15
N ASN A 217 -7.83 3.31 -0.83
CA ASN A 217 -9.13 3.07 -0.23
C ASN A 217 -9.60 1.65 -0.58
N TRP A 218 -9.99 0.92 0.45
CA TRP A 218 -10.57 -0.41 0.36
C TRP A 218 -12.03 -0.33 0.80
N VAL A 219 -12.97 -0.76 -0.02
CA VAL A 219 -14.39 -0.67 0.28
C VAL A 219 -15.03 -2.05 0.22
N LEU A 220 -15.48 -2.54 1.39
CA LEU A 220 -16.16 -3.83 1.54
C LEU A 220 -17.67 -3.61 1.51
N THR A 221 -18.33 -4.14 0.48
CA THR A 221 -19.78 -3.98 0.26
C THR A 221 -20.52 -5.33 0.20
N LYS A 222 -21.72 -5.37 0.78
CA LYS A 222 -22.65 -6.50 0.68
C LYS A 222 -23.99 -6.03 0.10
N SER A 223 -24.61 -6.83 -0.75
CA SER A 223 -25.95 -6.54 -1.29
C SER A 223 -27.01 -6.55 -0.18
N LYS A 224 -26.94 -7.54 0.71
CA LYS A 224 -27.78 -7.61 1.93
C LYS A 224 -26.89 -7.92 3.13
N ARG A 225 -27.28 -7.42 4.29
CA ARG A 225 -26.53 -7.63 5.55
C ARG A 225 -26.37 -9.12 5.92
N THR A 226 -27.32 -9.96 5.52
CA THR A 226 -27.33 -11.41 5.78
C THR A 226 -26.48 -12.22 4.80
N ASP A 227 -26.04 -11.61 3.69
CA ASP A 227 -25.28 -12.31 2.67
C ASP A 227 -23.90 -12.72 3.22
N THR A 228 -23.43 -13.89 2.84
CA THR A 228 -22.07 -14.33 3.07
C THR A 228 -21.12 -13.73 2.05
N ARG A 229 -21.60 -13.34 0.87
CA ARG A 229 -20.82 -12.75 -0.21
C ARG A 229 -20.71 -11.24 -0.09
N ALA A 230 -19.53 -10.73 -0.44
CA ALA A 230 -19.22 -9.32 -0.49
C ALA A 230 -18.33 -9.00 -1.70
N ASN A 231 -18.35 -7.75 -2.14
CA ASN A 231 -17.35 -7.22 -3.05
C ASN A 231 -16.38 -6.35 -2.26
N LEU A 232 -15.08 -6.53 -2.52
CA LEU A 232 -14.02 -5.67 -2.02
C LEU A 232 -13.41 -4.93 -3.20
N THR A 233 -13.61 -3.62 -3.23
CA THR A 233 -12.98 -2.71 -4.19
C THR A 233 -11.74 -2.11 -3.55
N ILE A 234 -10.59 -2.20 -4.20
CA ILE A 234 -9.30 -1.64 -3.77
C ILE A 234 -8.86 -0.62 -4.82
N SER A 235 -8.62 0.62 -4.40
CA SER A 235 -8.07 1.68 -5.23
C SER A 235 -6.91 2.33 -4.49
N ASN A 236 -5.70 2.11 -4.98
CA ASN A 236 -4.45 2.62 -4.43
C ASN A 236 -3.79 3.58 -5.42
N ARG A 237 -2.92 4.49 -4.93
CA ARG A 237 -2.15 5.41 -5.78
C ARG A 237 -1.07 4.73 -6.59
N ASP A 238 -0.44 3.70 -6.01
CA ASP A 238 0.78 3.08 -6.53
C ASP A 238 0.57 1.72 -7.16
N THR A 239 -0.63 1.16 -7.05
CA THR A 239 -1.00 -0.14 -7.63
C THR A 239 -2.22 0.00 -8.53
N GLU A 240 -2.49 -1.02 -9.35
CA GLU A 240 -3.75 -1.11 -10.09
C GLU A 240 -4.93 -1.25 -9.14
N ALA A 241 -6.12 -0.85 -9.60
CA ALA A 241 -7.34 -1.10 -8.87
C ALA A 241 -7.72 -2.59 -8.94
N PHE A 242 -8.25 -3.12 -7.83
CA PHE A 242 -8.69 -4.51 -7.74
C PHE A 242 -10.16 -4.58 -7.33
N GLU A 243 -10.85 -5.56 -7.86
CA GLU A 243 -12.17 -5.95 -7.41
C GLU A 243 -12.16 -7.45 -7.08
N PHE A 244 -12.44 -7.77 -5.82
CA PHE A 244 -12.53 -9.14 -5.35
C PHE A 244 -13.96 -9.47 -4.95
N ALA A 245 -14.51 -10.53 -5.56
CA ALA A 245 -15.68 -11.20 -5.01
C ALA A 245 -15.22 -12.08 -3.85
N LEU A 246 -15.71 -11.83 -2.65
CA LEU A 246 -15.34 -12.53 -1.43
C LEU A 246 -16.54 -13.31 -0.88
N GLU A 247 -16.29 -14.45 -0.26
CA GLU A 247 -17.26 -15.20 0.53
C GLU A 247 -16.74 -15.37 1.96
N PHE A 248 -17.59 -15.01 2.94
CA PHE A 248 -17.29 -15.18 4.35
C PHE A 248 -17.61 -16.63 4.76
N ASP A 249 -16.59 -17.37 5.10
CA ASP A 249 -16.72 -18.68 5.72
C ASP A 249 -17.04 -18.50 7.21
N LYS A 250 -18.19 -19.04 7.63
CA LYS A 250 -18.67 -18.91 9.02
C LYS A 250 -17.97 -19.86 9.98
N GLU A 251 -17.36 -20.92 9.49
CA GLU A 251 -16.64 -21.91 10.32
C GLU A 251 -15.26 -21.38 10.67
N SER A 252 -14.49 -20.95 9.68
CA SER A 252 -13.17 -20.37 9.89
C SER A 252 -13.15 -18.87 10.13
N CYS A 253 -14.30 -18.20 10.02
CA CYS A 253 -14.45 -16.74 10.12
C CYS A 253 -13.55 -15.94 9.17
N ARG A 254 -13.21 -16.51 8.02
CA ARG A 254 -12.32 -15.93 7.01
C ARG A 254 -13.08 -15.43 5.78
N TRP A 255 -12.59 -14.38 5.20
CA TRP A 255 -12.95 -13.93 3.88
C TRP A 255 -12.11 -14.67 2.84
N ASN A 256 -12.77 -15.52 2.04
CA ASN A 256 -12.13 -16.27 0.96
C ASN A 256 -12.45 -15.60 -0.37
N LYS A 257 -11.44 -15.47 -1.22
CA LYS A 257 -11.63 -14.97 -2.59
C LYS A 257 -12.36 -16.01 -3.41
N LEU A 258 -13.49 -15.63 -3.99
CA LEU A 258 -14.18 -16.47 -4.96
C LEU A 258 -13.36 -16.47 -6.27
N THR A 259 -12.86 -17.62 -6.64
CA THR A 259 -12.26 -17.81 -7.96
C THR A 259 -13.38 -17.74 -8.99
N ARG A 260 -13.41 -16.67 -9.80
CA ARG A 260 -14.04 -16.77 -11.11
C ARG A 260 -13.24 -17.83 -11.88
N ASP A 261 -13.96 -18.70 -12.60
CA ASP A 261 -13.40 -19.77 -13.44
C ASP A 261 -11.91 -19.56 -13.79
N GLU A 262 -11.11 -20.61 -13.66
CA GLU A 262 -9.64 -20.62 -13.90
C GLU A 262 -9.21 -20.10 -15.29
N SER A 263 -10.15 -19.65 -16.13
CA SER A 263 -9.88 -19.04 -17.44
C SER A 263 -9.39 -17.57 -17.37
N VAL A 264 -9.44 -16.90 -16.21
CA VAL A 264 -8.86 -15.57 -16.00
C VAL A 264 -7.59 -15.71 -15.16
N VAL A 265 -6.56 -16.26 -15.74
CA VAL A 265 -5.18 -16.07 -15.25
C VAL A 265 -4.98 -14.57 -15.14
N ASN A 266 -4.71 -14.09 -13.91
CA ASN A 266 -4.52 -12.69 -13.57
C ASN A 266 -3.56 -12.05 -14.58
N GLU A 267 -3.92 -10.90 -15.17
CA GLU A 267 -3.07 -10.19 -16.15
C GLU A 267 -1.64 -9.99 -15.65
N LYS A 268 -1.48 -9.81 -14.34
CA LYS A 268 -0.17 -9.69 -13.71
C LYS A 268 0.63 -10.99 -13.72
N GLU A 269 -0.01 -12.13 -13.49
CA GLU A 269 0.66 -13.44 -13.62
C GLU A 269 1.08 -13.69 -15.07
N ARG A 270 0.23 -13.34 -16.04
CA ARG A 270 0.58 -13.40 -17.47
C ARG A 270 1.75 -12.49 -17.81
N PHE A 271 1.76 -11.27 -17.25
CA PHE A 271 2.89 -10.34 -17.39
C PHE A 271 4.19 -10.97 -16.84
N LEU A 272 4.16 -11.50 -15.60
CA LEU A 272 5.32 -12.15 -14.99
C LEU A 272 5.79 -13.36 -15.81
N HIS A 273 4.87 -14.23 -16.19
CA HIS A 273 5.17 -15.39 -17.02
C HIS A 273 5.76 -15.01 -18.39
N ALA A 274 5.27 -13.95 -19.03
CA ALA A 274 5.81 -13.45 -20.28
C ALA A 274 7.30 -13.07 -20.13
N ILE A 275 7.65 -12.35 -19.06
CA ILE A 275 9.03 -11.96 -18.75
C ILE A 275 9.90 -13.20 -18.48
N VAL A 276 9.43 -14.09 -17.61
CA VAL A 276 10.15 -15.30 -17.18
C VAL A 276 10.42 -16.22 -18.35
N ASN A 277 9.40 -16.50 -19.16
CA ASN A 277 9.52 -17.36 -20.34
C ASN A 277 10.47 -16.77 -21.37
N PHE A 278 10.42 -15.44 -21.55
CA PHE A 278 11.31 -14.72 -22.44
C PHE A 278 12.76 -14.89 -21.99
N VAL A 279 13.09 -14.54 -20.73
CA VAL A 279 14.48 -14.61 -20.23
C VAL A 279 15.02 -16.03 -20.22
N LYS A 280 14.20 -17.02 -19.89
CA LYS A 280 14.58 -18.45 -19.96
C LYS A 280 14.86 -18.95 -21.36
N ALA A 281 14.23 -18.33 -22.36
CA ALA A 281 14.43 -18.71 -23.76
C ALA A 281 15.61 -17.99 -24.43
N GLU A 282 16.15 -16.92 -23.81
CA GLU A 282 17.31 -16.22 -24.34
C GLU A 282 18.61 -16.99 -24.09
N GLU A 283 19.60 -16.78 -24.97
CA GLU A 283 20.93 -17.39 -24.86
C GLU A 283 21.61 -16.96 -23.54
N ALA A 284 22.18 -17.91 -22.84
CA ALA A 284 22.74 -17.73 -21.49
C ALA A 284 21.73 -17.25 -20.43
N HIS A 285 20.41 -17.31 -20.69
CA HIS A 285 19.36 -16.84 -19.77
C HIS A 285 19.56 -15.37 -19.30
N HIS A 286 20.08 -14.57 -20.21
CA HIS A 286 20.43 -13.16 -20.01
C HIS A 286 19.83 -12.29 -21.10
N TRP A 287 19.34 -11.11 -20.71
CA TRP A 287 18.90 -10.08 -21.64
C TRP A 287 19.26 -8.68 -21.14
N GLU A 288 19.72 -7.83 -22.06
CA GLU A 288 20.03 -6.42 -21.77
C GLU A 288 19.48 -5.51 -22.89
N GLY A 289 18.85 -4.42 -22.52
CA GLY A 289 18.31 -3.43 -23.47
C GLY A 289 17.43 -2.40 -22.78
N THR A 290 16.70 -1.61 -23.58
CA THR A 290 15.74 -0.63 -23.08
C THR A 290 14.34 -1.23 -22.87
N ALA A 291 13.52 -0.59 -22.01
CA ALA A 291 12.12 -1.00 -21.82
C ALA A 291 11.32 -1.02 -23.14
N THR A 292 11.63 -0.14 -24.08
CA THR A 292 10.97 -0.08 -25.39
C THR A 292 11.33 -1.30 -26.25
N GLU A 293 12.60 -1.68 -26.28
CA GLU A 293 13.07 -2.85 -27.02
C GLU A 293 12.46 -4.14 -26.46
N LEU A 294 12.52 -4.33 -25.15
CA LEU A 294 11.92 -5.49 -24.49
C LEU A 294 10.41 -5.58 -24.75
N LEU A 295 9.69 -4.47 -24.57
CA LEU A 295 8.25 -4.42 -24.83
C LEU A 295 7.92 -4.77 -26.28
N THR A 296 8.68 -4.25 -27.25
CA THR A 296 8.47 -4.57 -28.68
C THR A 296 8.62 -6.05 -28.97
N ILE A 297 9.62 -6.69 -28.38
CA ILE A 297 9.84 -8.14 -28.53
C ILE A 297 8.68 -8.93 -27.91
N LEU A 298 8.28 -8.55 -26.71
CA LEU A 298 7.22 -9.25 -25.97
C LEU A 298 5.84 -9.05 -26.56
N GLN A 299 5.51 -7.85 -27.09
CA GLN A 299 4.23 -7.58 -27.77
C GLN A 299 4.01 -8.47 -29.00
N ALA A 300 5.08 -8.88 -29.66
CA ALA A 300 5.00 -9.81 -30.79
C ALA A 300 4.63 -11.25 -30.37
N ARG A 301 4.84 -11.60 -29.09
CA ARG A 301 4.64 -12.96 -28.56
C ARG A 301 3.43 -13.06 -27.62
N GLU A 302 3.09 -11.95 -26.93
CA GLU A 302 2.11 -11.92 -25.85
C GLU A 302 1.03 -10.84 -26.08
N PRO A 303 -0.17 -11.20 -26.54
CA PRO A 303 -1.24 -10.24 -26.86
C PRO A 303 -1.63 -9.31 -25.73
N ILE A 304 -1.49 -9.73 -24.47
CA ILE A 304 -1.81 -8.94 -23.29
C ILE A 304 -0.96 -7.67 -23.19
N LEU A 305 0.25 -7.67 -23.72
CA LEU A 305 1.17 -6.53 -23.66
C LEU A 305 0.95 -5.48 -24.75
N VAL A 306 0.05 -5.74 -25.69
CA VAL A 306 -0.22 -4.82 -26.82
C VAL A 306 -0.73 -3.46 -26.33
N SER A 307 -1.46 -3.40 -25.23
CA SER A 307 -1.98 -2.16 -24.63
C SER A 307 -0.95 -1.37 -23.80
N TYR A 308 0.23 -1.96 -23.53
CA TYR A 308 1.24 -1.31 -22.68
C TYR A 308 2.01 -0.25 -23.49
N SER A 309 2.17 0.94 -22.90
CA SER A 309 3.21 1.89 -23.33
C SER A 309 4.56 1.52 -22.69
N ALA A 310 5.68 1.96 -23.27
CA ALA A 310 7.01 1.69 -22.70
C ALA A 310 7.17 2.23 -21.27
N ALA A 311 6.52 3.36 -20.95
CA ALA A 311 6.56 3.95 -19.61
C ALA A 311 5.80 3.08 -18.59
N VAL A 312 4.58 2.64 -18.91
CA VAL A 312 3.77 1.73 -18.07
C VAL A 312 4.52 0.41 -17.91
N PHE A 313 5.05 -0.16 -18.99
CA PHE A 313 5.80 -1.40 -18.96
C PHE A 313 7.04 -1.31 -18.04
N SER A 314 7.84 -0.24 -18.15
CA SER A 314 9.01 -0.02 -17.29
C SER A 314 8.62 0.10 -15.81
N LYS A 315 7.51 0.81 -15.50
CA LYS A 315 6.99 0.93 -14.14
C LYS A 315 6.52 -0.43 -13.61
N SER A 316 5.76 -1.20 -14.39
CA SER A 316 5.27 -2.53 -14.01
C SER A 316 6.41 -3.52 -13.81
N LEU A 317 7.45 -3.46 -14.65
CA LEU A 317 8.62 -4.33 -14.54
C LEU A 317 9.42 -4.03 -13.25
N LYS A 318 9.64 -2.74 -12.94
CA LYS A 318 10.28 -2.34 -11.68
C LYS A 318 9.45 -2.77 -10.47
N ALA A 319 8.14 -2.58 -10.50
CA ALA A 319 7.24 -3.01 -9.41
C ALA A 319 7.18 -4.54 -9.23
N ALA A 320 7.50 -5.30 -10.27
CA ALA A 320 7.50 -6.75 -10.28
C ALA A 320 8.85 -7.37 -9.87
N GLN A 321 9.91 -6.57 -9.66
CA GLN A 321 11.28 -7.07 -9.50
C GLN A 321 11.44 -8.10 -8.37
N ASP A 322 10.78 -7.87 -7.21
CA ASP A 322 10.86 -8.79 -6.08
C ASP A 322 10.14 -10.11 -6.37
N SER A 323 8.94 -10.04 -6.99
CA SER A 323 8.22 -11.24 -7.41
C SER A 323 8.98 -12.03 -8.47
N LEU A 324 9.59 -11.35 -9.43
CA LEU A 324 10.46 -11.98 -10.45
C LEU A 324 11.63 -12.70 -9.80
N ARG A 325 12.30 -12.07 -8.84
CA ARG A 325 13.48 -12.63 -8.17
C ARG A 325 13.13 -13.80 -7.26
N GLU A 326 12.18 -13.62 -6.35
CA GLU A 326 11.92 -14.56 -5.27
C GLU A 326 11.06 -15.74 -5.67
N ILE A 327 10.12 -15.53 -6.62
CA ILE A 327 9.20 -16.60 -7.05
C ILE A 327 9.73 -17.30 -8.29
N TYR A 328 10.30 -16.53 -9.22
CA TYR A 328 10.65 -17.04 -10.55
C TYR A 328 12.15 -17.11 -10.85
N GLY A 329 12.99 -16.63 -9.94
CA GLY A 329 14.44 -16.65 -10.10
C GLY A 329 14.97 -15.69 -11.18
N VAL A 330 14.22 -14.64 -11.54
CA VAL A 330 14.66 -13.63 -12.51
C VAL A 330 15.09 -12.36 -11.78
N SER A 331 16.38 -12.03 -11.84
CA SER A 331 16.88 -10.75 -11.31
C SER A 331 16.57 -9.60 -12.29
N TYR A 332 16.28 -8.43 -11.75
CA TYR A 332 16.10 -7.20 -12.49
C TYR A 332 17.08 -6.14 -11.98
N MET A 333 17.84 -5.57 -12.89
CA MET A 333 18.67 -4.41 -12.63
C MET A 333 18.39 -3.32 -13.67
N SER A 334 18.57 -2.05 -13.30
CA SER A 334 18.47 -0.95 -14.25
C SER A 334 19.52 0.11 -13.96
N ALA A 335 20.13 0.62 -15.02
CA ALA A 335 21.14 1.69 -14.96
C ALA A 335 20.93 2.71 -16.07
N PHE A 336 21.35 3.96 -15.85
CA PHE A 336 21.37 4.97 -16.89
C PHE A 336 22.70 4.92 -17.65
N HIS A 337 22.63 4.74 -18.96
CA HIS A 337 23.78 4.81 -19.85
C HIS A 337 23.39 5.60 -21.10
N ASN A 338 24.24 6.59 -21.52
CA ASN A 338 24.00 7.43 -22.71
C ASN A 338 22.60 8.07 -22.77
N LYS A 339 22.13 8.64 -21.66
CA LYS A 339 20.79 9.26 -21.52
C LYS A 339 19.60 8.31 -21.73
N LYS A 340 19.83 7.00 -21.71
CA LYS A 340 18.78 5.99 -21.79
C LYS A 340 18.85 5.10 -20.56
N LYS A 341 17.69 4.68 -20.05
CA LYS A 341 17.60 3.68 -18.99
C LYS A 341 17.70 2.29 -19.60
N TRP A 342 18.76 1.56 -19.22
CA TRP A 342 19.01 0.17 -19.59
C TRP A 342 18.45 -0.75 -18.52
N ILE A 343 17.98 -1.91 -18.92
CA ILE A 343 17.43 -2.97 -18.08
C ILE A 343 18.23 -4.22 -18.36
N THR A 344 18.63 -4.89 -17.29
CA THR A 344 19.27 -6.21 -17.34
C THR A 344 18.38 -7.20 -16.62
N LEU A 345 18.13 -8.32 -17.26
CA LEU A 345 17.35 -9.44 -16.72
C LEU A 345 18.22 -10.71 -16.79
N ASP A 346 18.38 -11.38 -15.65
CA ASP A 346 19.13 -12.64 -15.54
C ASP A 346 18.29 -13.71 -14.86
N TYR A 347 18.20 -14.90 -15.44
CA TYR A 347 17.60 -16.03 -14.77
C TYR A 347 18.64 -16.72 -13.87
N ILE A 348 18.35 -16.78 -12.60
CA ILE A 348 19.17 -17.43 -11.57
C ILE A 348 18.39 -18.66 -11.11
N GLU A 349 18.93 -19.83 -11.39
CA GLU A 349 18.30 -21.08 -10.95
C GLU A 349 18.16 -21.07 -9.42
N VAL A 350 16.92 -21.03 -8.94
CA VAL A 350 16.64 -21.10 -7.50
C VAL A 350 16.90 -22.53 -7.06
N LYS A 351 17.93 -22.72 -6.24
CA LYS A 351 18.30 -24.03 -5.66
C LYS A 351 17.36 -24.40 -4.53
#